data_2cd9f650feb44987497c13c58ee2aa51
#
_entry.id   2cd9f650feb44987497c13c58ee2aa51
#
_cell.length_a   1.000
_cell.length_b   1.000
_cell.length_c   1.000
_cell.angle_alpha   90.00
_cell.angle_beta   90.00
_cell.angle_gamma   90.00
#
_symmetry.space_group_name_H-M   'P 1'
#
loop_
_entity.id
_entity.type
_entity.pdbx_description
1 polymer ?
#
loop_
_entity_poly.entity_id
_entity_poly.type
_entity_poly.pdbx_seq_one_letter_code
_entity_poly.pdbx_strand_id
1 'polypeptide(L)'
;MDAGRVAVVGGGVLGVTVAHLLATERMAQVTVFEKEPTPAAHQSGRNSNVVHAGLYYAPGSEKAILCRRGRTLLEQYCARRGLPYVVCGKVVVALDEHEAARLEAIHERAHANGVTDARLIGRGELAQLEPHVRGLRALHSPSTAITDYGMVTRALADDATEHGAQIRTGHPVTGLSPEPQGVTLTAAGRSESFDHVIVCSGLYSDRVAQHAGLPPEPRIIPFRGEYWSVRPQARSLVRRLVYPVPDPRYPFLGVHLTPQVDGSVLVGPNAVLALSREGYRWRDIRPSELADTVAWPGFSRFARVHWRTGLAEMYRSASKSAFTRAARRYVPELRRTDLVRARSGVRAQSMNSDGSLVDDFVIQRAGRVVAVRNAPSPAATSAFAIAERIVETLDARR
;
A
#
# COMPACT_ATOMS: atom_id res chain seq x y z
N MET A 1 16.87 10.43 -24.18
CA MET A 1 15.84 10.71 -25.21
C MET A 1 14.97 11.82 -24.65
N ASP A 2 14.61 12.77 -25.51
CA ASP A 2 13.55 13.73 -25.15
C ASP A 2 12.26 12.92 -24.93
N ALA A 3 11.78 12.87 -23.70
CA ALA A 3 10.67 12.01 -23.35
C ALA A 3 9.32 12.50 -23.90
N GLY A 4 9.32 13.61 -24.65
CA GLY A 4 8.13 14.19 -25.25
C GLY A 4 7.04 14.56 -24.23
N ARG A 5 5.78 14.45 -24.65
CA ARG A 5 4.61 14.69 -23.80
C ARG A 5 4.16 13.39 -23.14
N VAL A 6 4.22 13.34 -21.81
CA VAL A 6 3.85 12.15 -21.04
C VAL A 6 2.62 12.44 -20.16
N ALA A 7 1.58 11.61 -20.30
CA ALA A 7 0.46 11.64 -19.36
C ALA A 7 0.64 10.58 -18.27
N VAL A 8 0.35 10.95 -17.03
CA VAL A 8 0.29 10.05 -15.87
C VAL A 8 -1.14 10.00 -15.34
N VAL A 9 -1.74 8.82 -15.27
CA VAL A 9 -3.11 8.63 -14.78
C VAL A 9 -3.08 8.21 -13.31
N GLY A 10 -3.49 9.12 -12.43
CA GLY A 10 -3.58 8.95 -10.99
C GLY A 10 -2.58 9.80 -10.20
N GLY A 11 -3.09 10.65 -9.31
CA GLY A 11 -2.33 11.52 -8.40
C GLY A 11 -1.99 10.85 -7.05
N GLY A 12 -1.88 9.53 -7.02
CA GLY A 12 -1.35 8.78 -5.87
C GLY A 12 0.17 8.82 -5.80
N VAL A 13 0.76 8.27 -4.72
CA VAL A 13 2.21 8.29 -4.48
C VAL A 13 3.03 7.77 -5.68
N LEU A 14 2.58 6.72 -6.36
CA LEU A 14 3.29 6.19 -7.53
C LEU A 14 3.24 7.17 -8.70
N GLY A 15 2.05 7.68 -9.05
CA GLY A 15 1.89 8.57 -10.19
C GLY A 15 2.65 9.90 -10.01
N VAL A 16 2.57 10.51 -8.82
CA VAL A 16 3.31 11.76 -8.59
C VAL A 16 4.83 11.54 -8.47
N THR A 17 5.28 10.37 -7.95
CA THR A 17 6.71 10.04 -7.94
C THR A 17 7.24 9.85 -9.35
N VAL A 18 6.48 9.20 -10.23
CA VAL A 18 6.82 9.09 -11.66
C VAL A 18 6.87 10.46 -12.32
N ALA A 19 5.86 11.30 -12.05
CA ALA A 19 5.82 12.66 -12.61
C ALA A 19 7.02 13.51 -12.13
N HIS A 20 7.36 13.43 -10.85
CA HIS A 20 8.53 14.09 -10.28
C HIS A 20 9.82 13.62 -10.97
N LEU A 21 10.03 12.32 -11.10
CA LEU A 21 11.22 11.74 -11.73
C LEU A 21 11.35 12.18 -13.20
N LEU A 22 10.26 12.13 -13.95
CA LEU A 22 10.25 12.53 -15.37
C LEU A 22 10.48 14.04 -15.54
N ALA A 23 9.90 14.87 -14.70
CA ALA A 23 10.08 16.32 -14.77
C ALA A 23 11.49 16.77 -14.37
N THR A 24 12.05 16.16 -13.30
CA THR A 24 13.36 16.56 -12.77
C THR A 24 14.54 15.97 -13.53
N GLU A 25 14.47 14.70 -13.94
CA GLU A 25 15.61 13.99 -14.51
C GLU A 25 15.56 13.88 -16.03
N ARG A 26 14.35 13.89 -16.63
CA ARG A 26 14.15 13.68 -18.07
C ARG A 26 13.68 14.93 -18.79
N MET A 27 13.38 16.01 -18.09
CA MET A 27 12.86 17.27 -18.64
C MET A 27 11.64 17.05 -19.58
N ALA A 28 10.83 16.03 -19.28
CA ALA A 28 9.64 15.70 -20.04
C ALA A 28 8.49 16.67 -19.75
N GLN A 29 7.64 16.94 -20.73
CA GLN A 29 6.37 17.63 -20.52
C GLN A 29 5.36 16.69 -19.88
N VAL A 30 5.24 16.71 -18.55
CA VAL A 30 4.40 15.77 -17.80
C VAL A 30 3.05 16.39 -17.44
N THR A 31 1.97 15.65 -17.67
CA THR A 31 0.63 16.00 -17.17
C THR A 31 0.08 14.85 -16.35
N VAL A 32 -0.21 15.09 -15.07
CA VAL A 32 -0.88 14.14 -14.18
C VAL A 32 -2.38 14.40 -14.20
N PHE A 33 -3.18 13.37 -14.44
CA PHE A 33 -4.64 13.41 -14.37
C PHE A 33 -5.11 12.71 -13.10
N GLU A 34 -5.66 13.47 -12.17
CA GLU A 34 -6.25 12.96 -10.92
C GLU A 34 -7.76 13.26 -10.91
N LYS A 35 -8.55 12.24 -10.59
CA LYS A 35 -10.03 12.36 -10.56
C LYS A 35 -10.54 13.13 -9.34
N GLU A 36 -9.80 13.10 -8.25
CA GLU A 36 -10.16 13.77 -7.01
C GLU A 36 -9.70 15.24 -7.00
N PRO A 37 -10.26 16.09 -6.12
CA PRO A 37 -9.84 17.48 -5.98
C PRO A 37 -8.40 17.66 -5.49
N THR A 38 -7.81 16.62 -4.89
CA THR A 38 -6.46 16.68 -4.32
C THR A 38 -5.71 15.37 -4.54
N PRO A 39 -4.37 15.41 -4.72
CA PRO A 39 -3.55 14.22 -4.69
C PRO A 39 -3.67 13.43 -3.37
N ALA A 40 -3.33 12.16 -3.39
CA ALA A 40 -3.31 11.26 -2.23
C ALA A 40 -4.67 11.01 -1.55
N ALA A 41 -5.80 11.29 -2.18
CA ALA A 41 -7.13 11.13 -1.57
C ALA A 41 -7.47 9.69 -1.17
N HIS A 42 -6.91 8.71 -1.84
CA HIS A 42 -7.19 7.28 -1.65
C HIS A 42 -6.07 6.53 -0.92
N GLN A 43 -5.55 5.41 -1.47
CA GLN A 43 -4.60 4.50 -0.82
C GLN A 43 -3.36 5.21 -0.27
N SER A 44 -2.84 6.21 -0.96
CA SER A 44 -1.64 6.96 -0.54
C SER A 44 -1.87 7.76 0.75
N GLY A 45 -3.05 8.33 0.94
CA GLY A 45 -3.41 9.04 2.18
C GLY A 45 -4.19 8.19 3.20
N ARG A 46 -4.46 6.89 2.91
CA ARG A 46 -5.31 6.02 3.74
C ARG A 46 -4.67 4.67 4.02
N ASN A 47 -3.41 4.66 4.40
CA ASN A 47 -2.64 3.48 4.75
C ASN A 47 -2.15 3.55 6.21
N SER A 48 -1.28 2.61 6.60
CA SER A 48 -0.73 2.52 7.96
C SER A 48 0.45 3.44 8.22
N ASN A 49 0.94 4.15 7.22
CA ASN A 49 2.09 5.05 7.30
C ASN A 49 3.44 4.37 7.68
N VAL A 50 3.51 3.05 7.55
CA VAL A 50 4.73 2.29 7.88
C VAL A 50 5.70 2.30 6.71
N VAL A 51 6.95 2.64 7.00
CA VAL A 51 8.09 2.45 6.10
C VAL A 51 8.67 1.06 6.39
N HIS A 52 8.35 0.13 5.49
CA HIS A 52 8.69 -1.28 5.67
C HIS A 52 10.19 -1.54 5.49
N ALA A 53 10.77 -2.37 6.39
CA ALA A 53 12.18 -2.77 6.30
C ALA A 53 12.43 -3.94 5.33
N GLY A 54 11.39 -4.72 4.96
CA GLY A 54 11.57 -5.87 4.05
C GLY A 54 11.63 -7.24 4.72
N LEU A 55 11.10 -7.38 5.94
CA LEU A 55 11.25 -8.60 6.77
C LEU A 55 10.65 -9.88 6.17
N TYR A 56 9.57 -9.75 5.37
CA TYR A 56 8.69 -10.87 5.03
C TYR A 56 8.81 -11.35 3.60
N TYR A 57 9.40 -10.55 2.71
CA TYR A 57 9.35 -10.81 1.26
C TYR A 57 10.27 -11.96 0.87
N ALA A 58 9.91 -12.68 -0.17
CA ALA A 58 10.78 -13.71 -0.72
C ALA A 58 12.10 -13.07 -1.17
N PRO A 59 13.26 -13.60 -0.75
CA PRO A 59 14.55 -13.07 -1.18
C PRO A 59 14.66 -13.08 -2.71
N GLY A 60 15.14 -11.98 -3.28
CA GLY A 60 15.26 -11.81 -4.73
C GLY A 60 13.97 -11.41 -5.46
N SER A 61 12.81 -11.34 -4.78
CA SER A 61 11.58 -10.82 -5.38
C SER A 61 11.66 -9.32 -5.66
N GLU A 62 10.87 -8.83 -6.62
CA GLU A 62 10.75 -7.39 -6.89
C GLU A 62 10.34 -6.61 -5.63
N LYS A 63 9.45 -7.17 -4.80
CA LYS A 63 9.11 -6.58 -3.49
C LYS A 63 10.31 -6.38 -2.59
N ALA A 64 11.20 -7.38 -2.46
CA ALA A 64 12.37 -7.30 -1.60
C ALA A 64 13.37 -6.24 -2.12
N ILE A 65 13.66 -6.29 -3.42
CA ILE A 65 14.62 -5.39 -4.09
C ILE A 65 14.13 -3.94 -4.03
N LEU A 66 12.91 -3.70 -4.51
CA LEU A 66 12.35 -2.36 -4.62
C LEU A 66 12.00 -1.75 -3.24
N CYS A 67 11.66 -2.58 -2.24
CA CYS A 67 11.43 -2.12 -0.88
C CYS A 67 12.71 -1.57 -0.25
N ARG A 68 13.83 -2.29 -0.38
CA ARG A 68 15.13 -1.85 0.16
C ARG A 68 15.60 -0.55 -0.49
N ARG A 69 15.60 -0.49 -1.85
CA ARG A 69 16.00 0.71 -2.57
C ARG A 69 15.05 1.88 -2.31
N GLY A 70 13.73 1.64 -2.41
CA GLY A 70 12.72 2.68 -2.21
C GLY A 70 12.74 3.28 -0.81
N ARG A 71 12.99 2.47 0.22
CA ARG A 71 13.16 2.95 1.59
C ARG A 71 14.29 3.97 1.69
N THR A 72 15.47 3.67 1.13
CA THR A 72 16.63 4.59 1.14
C THR A 72 16.31 5.89 0.42
N LEU A 73 15.70 5.82 -0.75
CA LEU A 73 15.31 7.00 -1.53
C LEU A 73 14.24 7.84 -0.82
N LEU A 74 13.25 7.19 -0.19
CA LEU A 74 12.23 7.86 0.60
C LEU A 74 12.81 8.58 1.82
N GLU A 75 13.75 7.96 2.55
CA GLU A 75 14.44 8.56 3.68
C GLU A 75 15.21 9.81 3.26
N GLN A 76 15.98 9.71 2.18
CA GLN A 76 16.71 10.85 1.61
C GLN A 76 15.78 11.97 1.16
N TYR A 77 14.66 11.64 0.53
CA TYR A 77 13.67 12.62 0.10
C TYR A 77 13.04 13.33 1.30
N CYS A 78 12.60 12.57 2.32
CA CYS A 78 12.02 13.14 3.54
C CYS A 78 13.02 14.07 4.23
N ALA A 79 14.29 13.69 4.32
CA ALA A 79 15.35 14.52 4.91
C ALA A 79 15.54 15.84 4.14
N ARG A 80 15.61 15.80 2.80
CA ARG A 80 15.75 17.01 1.97
C ARG A 80 14.58 17.96 2.09
N ARG A 81 13.35 17.43 2.20
CA ARG A 81 12.11 18.24 2.23
C ARG A 81 11.62 18.56 3.64
N GLY A 82 12.35 18.15 4.69
CA GLY A 82 11.94 18.35 6.08
C GLY A 82 10.62 17.62 6.43
N LEU A 83 10.35 16.50 5.75
CA LEU A 83 9.15 15.70 5.99
C LEU A 83 9.39 14.71 7.15
N PRO A 84 8.34 14.36 7.90
CA PRO A 84 8.48 13.44 9.00
C PRO A 84 8.93 12.05 8.51
N TYR A 85 10.03 11.55 9.07
CA TYR A 85 10.54 10.20 8.93
C TYR A 85 11.06 9.76 10.29
N VAL A 86 10.28 8.95 11.01
CA VAL A 86 10.57 8.58 12.40
C VAL A 86 10.95 7.12 12.49
N VAL A 87 12.20 6.85 12.79
CA VAL A 87 12.69 5.49 13.06
C VAL A 87 12.24 5.08 14.46
N CYS A 88 11.11 4.39 14.55
CA CYS A 88 10.51 3.99 15.83
C CYS A 88 10.75 2.51 16.16
N GLY A 89 11.20 1.73 15.20
CA GLY A 89 11.39 0.29 15.35
C GLY A 89 10.09 -0.51 15.32
N LYS A 90 10.25 -1.83 15.18
CA LYS A 90 9.15 -2.79 15.09
C LYS A 90 9.48 -4.05 15.88
N VAL A 91 8.49 -4.59 16.58
CA VAL A 91 8.53 -5.92 17.16
C VAL A 91 7.47 -6.81 16.51
N VAL A 92 7.87 -7.96 15.99
CA VAL A 92 6.97 -9.03 15.52
C VAL A 92 6.88 -10.05 16.64
N VAL A 93 5.74 -10.16 17.30
CA VAL A 93 5.60 -10.81 18.59
C VAL A 93 4.98 -12.19 18.42
N ALA A 94 5.65 -13.23 18.92
CA ALA A 94 5.13 -14.57 19.05
C ALA A 94 4.51 -14.78 20.43
N LEU A 95 3.29 -15.32 20.46
CA LEU A 95 2.53 -15.58 21.69
C LEU A 95 2.68 -17.04 22.15
N ASP A 96 3.07 -17.94 21.28
CA ASP A 96 3.27 -19.37 21.53
C ASP A 96 4.46 -19.92 20.75
N GLU A 97 4.81 -21.19 20.99
CA GLU A 97 5.98 -21.85 20.38
C GLU A 97 5.83 -22.02 18.86
N HIS A 98 4.60 -22.20 18.34
CA HIS A 98 4.38 -22.30 16.89
C HIS A 98 4.66 -20.96 16.19
N GLU A 99 4.24 -19.85 16.82
CA GLU A 99 4.57 -18.52 16.33
C GLU A 99 6.07 -18.24 16.49
N ALA A 100 6.71 -18.69 17.59
CA ALA A 100 8.14 -18.53 17.82
C ALA A 100 8.99 -19.25 16.75
N ALA A 101 8.63 -20.47 16.39
CA ALA A 101 9.31 -21.22 15.33
C ALA A 101 9.23 -20.49 13.97
N ARG A 102 8.11 -19.85 13.67
CA ARG A 102 7.97 -19.04 12.44
C ARG A 102 8.81 -17.75 12.46
N LEU A 103 9.12 -17.21 13.63
CA LEU A 103 10.00 -16.03 13.73
C LEU A 103 11.41 -16.32 13.22
N GLU A 104 11.92 -17.52 13.39
CA GLU A 104 13.26 -17.90 12.92
C GLU A 104 13.34 -17.83 11.40
N ALA A 105 12.37 -18.40 10.70
CA ALA A 105 12.30 -18.30 9.25
C ALA A 105 12.12 -16.86 8.74
N ILE A 106 11.42 -16.00 9.50
CA ILE A 106 11.28 -14.59 9.16
C ILE A 106 12.59 -13.85 9.38
N HIS A 107 13.33 -14.18 10.44
CA HIS A 107 14.65 -13.60 10.74
C HIS A 107 15.67 -13.95 9.63
N GLU A 108 15.77 -15.20 9.23
CA GLU A 108 16.63 -15.64 8.13
C GLU A 108 16.29 -14.89 6.82
N ARG A 109 14.98 -14.79 6.52
CA ARG A 109 14.50 -14.07 5.35
C ARG A 109 14.83 -12.58 5.41
N ALA A 110 14.67 -11.95 6.58
CA ALA A 110 15.04 -10.56 6.80
C ALA A 110 16.52 -10.31 6.51
N HIS A 111 17.41 -11.16 7.01
CA HIS A 111 18.85 -11.10 6.74
C HIS A 111 19.16 -11.28 5.25
N ALA A 112 18.55 -12.26 4.58
CA ALA A 112 18.69 -12.46 3.14
C ALA A 112 18.23 -11.25 2.31
N ASN A 113 17.25 -10.48 2.83
CA ASN A 113 16.80 -9.22 2.22
C ASN A 113 17.67 -8.00 2.61
N GLY A 114 18.77 -8.20 3.38
CA GLY A 114 19.68 -7.14 3.78
C GLY A 114 19.22 -6.33 5.00
N VAL A 115 18.26 -6.84 5.79
CA VAL A 115 17.85 -6.24 7.08
C VAL A 115 18.70 -6.87 8.19
N THR A 116 19.98 -6.49 8.23
CA THR A 116 21.00 -7.10 9.08
C THR A 116 20.90 -6.73 10.56
N ASP A 117 20.17 -5.66 10.88
CA ASP A 117 19.90 -5.20 12.25
C ASP A 117 18.68 -5.89 12.91
N ALA A 118 17.97 -6.72 12.14
CA ALA A 118 16.86 -7.52 12.68
C ALA A 118 17.40 -8.64 13.56
N ARG A 119 16.84 -8.80 14.77
CA ARG A 119 17.30 -9.81 15.72
C ARG A 119 16.18 -10.43 16.53
N LEU A 120 16.34 -11.70 16.87
CA LEU A 120 15.43 -12.39 17.77
C LEU A 120 15.71 -11.96 19.21
N ILE A 121 14.65 -11.66 19.96
CA ILE A 121 14.71 -11.21 21.35
C ILE A 121 13.79 -12.07 22.22
N GLY A 122 14.21 -12.27 23.46
CA GLY A 122 13.42 -12.98 24.46
C GLY A 122 12.43 -12.07 25.20
N ARG A 123 11.62 -12.67 26.07
CA ARG A 123 10.59 -11.98 26.86
C ARG A 123 11.16 -10.80 27.69
N GLY A 124 12.31 -10.96 28.31
CA GLY A 124 12.93 -9.92 29.14
C GLY A 124 13.27 -8.66 28.36
N GLU A 125 13.89 -8.83 27.19
CA GLU A 125 14.24 -7.70 26.33
C GLU A 125 13.00 -7.09 25.65
N LEU A 126 12.02 -7.92 25.26
CA LEU A 126 10.74 -7.42 24.76
C LEU A 126 10.06 -6.51 25.80
N ALA A 127 10.07 -6.90 27.09
CA ALA A 127 9.49 -6.07 28.15
C ALA A 127 10.25 -4.75 28.39
N GLN A 128 11.56 -4.72 28.14
CA GLN A 128 12.33 -3.45 28.20
C GLN A 128 11.97 -2.51 27.03
N LEU A 129 11.83 -3.07 25.83
CA LEU A 129 11.47 -2.30 24.63
C LEU A 129 10.02 -1.86 24.63
N GLU A 130 9.12 -2.74 25.01
CA GLU A 130 7.67 -2.58 25.02
C GLU A 130 7.08 -3.11 26.33
N PRO A 131 7.06 -2.32 27.42
CA PRO A 131 6.68 -2.78 28.76
C PRO A 131 5.26 -3.36 28.85
N HIS A 132 4.36 -2.92 27.99
CA HIS A 132 2.95 -3.33 27.98
C HIS A 132 2.64 -4.43 26.96
N VAL A 133 3.66 -4.87 26.19
CA VAL A 133 3.50 -5.93 25.19
C VAL A 133 3.79 -7.29 25.80
N ARG A 134 2.84 -8.19 25.64
CA ARG A 134 2.95 -9.59 26.06
C ARG A 134 3.39 -10.47 24.90
N GLY A 135 4.45 -11.23 25.08
CA GLY A 135 4.93 -12.21 24.10
C GLY A 135 5.88 -13.22 24.71
N LEU A 136 6.07 -14.34 24.05
CA LEU A 136 7.07 -15.36 24.40
C LEU A 136 8.45 -14.97 23.87
N ARG A 137 8.50 -14.63 22.58
CA ARG A 137 9.67 -14.13 21.83
C ARG A 137 9.22 -13.06 20.84
N ALA A 138 10.15 -12.31 20.31
CA ALA A 138 9.85 -11.38 19.22
C ALA A 138 11.04 -11.27 18.24
N LEU A 139 10.75 -10.85 17.01
CA LEU A 139 11.74 -10.33 16.08
C LEU A 139 11.73 -8.81 16.18
N HIS A 140 12.83 -8.22 16.61
CA HIS A 140 13.01 -6.77 16.68
C HIS A 140 13.71 -6.26 15.41
N SER A 141 13.11 -5.30 14.74
CA SER A 141 13.69 -4.56 13.60
C SER A 141 13.82 -3.08 13.99
N PRO A 142 14.99 -2.65 14.47
CA PRO A 142 15.20 -1.28 14.95
C PRO A 142 14.98 -0.23 13.87
N SER A 143 15.37 -0.53 12.65
CA SER A 143 15.36 0.37 11.51
C SER A 143 14.00 0.58 10.84
N THR A 144 12.94 -0.12 11.27
CA THR A 144 11.59 0.14 10.75
C THR A 144 11.11 1.52 11.16
N ALA A 145 10.56 2.28 10.21
CA ALA A 145 10.16 3.66 10.41
C ALA A 145 8.67 3.91 10.10
N ILE A 146 8.23 5.11 10.36
CA ILE A 146 6.92 5.65 9.96
C ILE A 146 7.10 7.00 9.29
N THR A 147 6.19 7.35 8.39
CA THR A 147 6.09 8.67 7.75
C THR A 147 4.62 9.02 7.54
N ASP A 148 4.31 10.16 6.95
CA ASP A 148 2.98 10.46 6.39
C ASP A 148 3.05 10.43 4.87
N TYR A 149 2.60 9.34 4.26
CA TYR A 149 2.61 9.22 2.79
C TYR A 149 1.70 10.22 2.09
N GLY A 150 0.68 10.75 2.77
CA GLY A 150 -0.13 11.84 2.24
C GLY A 150 0.69 13.12 2.10
N MET A 151 1.50 13.47 3.13
CA MET A 151 2.42 14.61 3.07
C MET A 151 3.49 14.40 2.01
N VAL A 152 4.12 13.22 1.98
CA VAL A 152 5.13 12.85 0.97
C VAL A 152 4.57 13.00 -0.46
N THR A 153 3.34 12.49 -0.69
CA THR A 153 2.69 12.57 -2.00
C THR A 153 2.44 14.01 -2.43
N ARG A 154 1.96 14.86 -1.52
CA ARG A 154 1.73 16.29 -1.83
C ARG A 154 3.05 17.02 -2.11
N ALA A 155 4.07 16.81 -1.30
CA ALA A 155 5.38 17.42 -1.52
C ALA A 155 5.98 17.01 -2.87
N LEU A 156 5.84 15.74 -3.27
CA LEU A 156 6.26 15.27 -4.60
C LEU A 156 5.46 15.92 -5.74
N ALA A 157 4.16 16.16 -5.53
CA ALA A 157 3.33 16.88 -6.52
C ALA A 157 3.75 18.34 -6.66
N ASP A 158 4.09 19.00 -5.55
CA ASP A 158 4.59 20.37 -5.53
C ASP A 158 5.95 20.43 -6.25
N ASP A 159 6.89 19.53 -5.93
CA ASP A 159 8.21 19.45 -6.59
C ASP A 159 8.07 19.20 -8.11
N ALA A 160 7.20 18.29 -8.51
CA ALA A 160 6.95 18.03 -9.92
C ALA A 160 6.42 19.29 -10.63
N THR A 161 5.55 20.05 -9.97
CA THR A 161 4.99 21.30 -10.49
C THR A 161 6.05 22.39 -10.60
N GLU A 162 6.92 22.53 -9.60
CA GLU A 162 8.08 23.46 -9.62
C GLU A 162 9.02 23.17 -10.81
N HIS A 163 9.08 21.90 -11.27
CA HIS A 163 9.85 21.48 -12.44
C HIS A 163 9.02 21.39 -13.73
N GLY A 164 7.86 22.05 -13.78
CA GLY A 164 7.05 22.23 -14.99
C GLY A 164 6.02 21.15 -15.26
N ALA A 165 5.82 20.17 -14.39
CA ALA A 165 4.71 19.22 -14.53
C ALA A 165 3.37 19.91 -14.24
N GLN A 166 2.31 19.50 -14.95
CA GLN A 166 0.94 19.94 -14.70
C GLN A 166 0.19 18.88 -13.88
N ILE A 167 -0.35 19.26 -12.72
CA ILE A 167 -1.22 18.39 -11.91
C ILE A 167 -2.67 18.83 -12.11
N ARG A 168 -3.43 18.06 -12.90
CA ARG A 168 -4.83 18.36 -13.21
C ARG A 168 -5.75 17.52 -12.32
N THR A 169 -6.22 18.12 -11.24
CA THR A 169 -7.18 17.50 -10.31
C THR A 169 -8.62 17.70 -10.81
N GLY A 170 -9.56 16.84 -10.38
CA GLY A 170 -10.94 16.84 -10.87
C GLY A 170 -11.07 16.36 -12.33
N HIS A 171 -10.06 15.64 -12.86
CA HIS A 171 -10.00 15.20 -14.25
C HIS A 171 -9.99 13.66 -14.34
N PRO A 172 -11.15 13.00 -14.15
CA PRO A 172 -11.24 11.56 -14.31
C PRO A 172 -10.94 11.15 -15.76
N VAL A 173 -10.00 10.22 -15.92
CA VAL A 173 -9.70 9.61 -17.23
C VAL A 173 -10.78 8.59 -17.55
N THR A 174 -11.43 8.75 -18.69
CA THR A 174 -12.55 7.92 -19.15
C THR A 174 -12.23 7.11 -20.40
N GLY A 175 -11.12 7.40 -21.09
CA GLY A 175 -10.69 6.66 -22.28
C GLY A 175 -9.18 6.76 -22.53
N LEU A 176 -8.63 5.70 -23.11
CA LEU A 176 -7.29 5.63 -23.65
C LEU A 176 -7.40 4.94 -25.01
N SER A 177 -6.91 5.60 -26.06
CA SER A 177 -6.87 5.05 -27.43
C SER A 177 -5.42 5.06 -27.93
N PRO A 178 -4.71 3.93 -27.87
CA PRO A 178 -3.38 3.83 -28.45
C PRO A 178 -3.42 4.00 -29.97
N GLU A 179 -2.49 4.82 -30.49
CA GLU A 179 -2.30 5.11 -31.89
C GLU A 179 -0.85 4.83 -32.32
N PRO A 180 -0.54 4.71 -33.61
CA PRO A 180 0.83 4.41 -34.07
C PRO A 180 1.88 5.41 -33.57
N GLN A 181 1.52 6.69 -33.47
CA GLN A 181 2.44 7.76 -33.09
C GLN A 181 2.25 8.32 -31.69
N GLY A 182 1.23 7.86 -30.93
CA GLY A 182 0.91 8.39 -29.62
C GLY A 182 -0.19 7.62 -28.91
N VAL A 183 -0.79 8.27 -27.91
CA VAL A 183 -1.96 7.78 -27.21
C VAL A 183 -2.92 8.95 -27.01
N THR A 184 -4.13 8.83 -27.53
CA THR A 184 -5.19 9.79 -27.22
C THR A 184 -5.82 9.45 -25.86
N LEU A 185 -5.73 10.39 -24.92
CA LEU A 185 -6.32 10.30 -23.57
C LEU A 185 -7.55 11.19 -23.48
N THR A 186 -8.67 10.64 -23.00
CA THR A 186 -9.90 11.38 -22.75
C THR A 186 -10.11 11.55 -21.25
N ALA A 187 -10.17 12.81 -20.79
CA ALA A 187 -10.43 13.18 -19.41
C ALA A 187 -11.36 14.39 -19.35
N ALA A 188 -12.32 14.40 -18.43
CA ALA A 188 -13.29 15.49 -18.22
C ALA A 188 -13.96 15.95 -19.53
N GLY A 189 -14.28 15.01 -20.44
CA GLY A 189 -14.94 15.26 -21.72
C GLY A 189 -14.05 15.88 -22.81
N ARG A 190 -12.73 15.97 -22.60
CA ARG A 190 -11.75 16.47 -23.59
C ARG A 190 -10.76 15.37 -23.94
N SER A 191 -10.33 15.34 -25.18
CA SER A 191 -9.29 14.40 -25.66
C SER A 191 -8.02 15.16 -25.99
N GLU A 192 -6.88 14.63 -25.53
CA GLU A 192 -5.54 15.14 -25.79
C GLU A 192 -4.60 14.00 -26.21
N SER A 193 -3.64 14.31 -27.09
CA SER A 193 -2.64 13.31 -27.54
C SER A 193 -1.34 13.46 -26.75
N PHE A 194 -0.76 12.32 -26.38
CA PHE A 194 0.51 12.18 -25.67
C PHE A 194 1.40 11.17 -26.37
N ASP A 195 2.72 11.34 -26.25
CA ASP A 195 3.69 10.39 -26.78
C ASP A 195 3.65 9.08 -25.97
N HIS A 196 3.44 9.20 -24.68
CA HIS A 196 3.34 8.07 -23.75
C HIS A 196 2.30 8.30 -22.67
N VAL A 197 1.70 7.21 -22.19
CA VAL A 197 0.78 7.24 -21.04
C VAL A 197 1.23 6.23 -19.98
N ILE A 198 1.29 6.68 -18.72
CA ILE A 198 1.63 5.84 -17.57
C ILE A 198 0.40 5.73 -16.67
N VAL A 199 -0.09 4.51 -16.45
CA VAL A 199 -1.29 4.24 -15.66
C VAL A 199 -0.92 3.84 -14.24
N CYS A 200 -1.16 4.74 -13.27
CA CYS A 200 -0.95 4.56 -11.83
C CYS A 200 -2.27 4.72 -11.06
N SER A 201 -3.38 4.18 -11.58
CA SER A 201 -4.75 4.47 -11.14
C SER A 201 -5.26 3.60 -9.97
N GLY A 202 -4.35 2.90 -9.27
CA GLY A 202 -4.61 2.20 -8.00
C GLY A 202 -5.83 1.26 -8.09
N LEU A 203 -6.92 1.57 -7.38
CA LEU A 203 -8.15 0.78 -7.35
C LEU A 203 -8.83 0.60 -8.72
N TYR A 204 -8.49 1.41 -9.71
CA TYR A 204 -9.04 1.36 -11.07
C TYR A 204 -8.01 0.91 -12.12
N SER A 205 -6.82 0.43 -11.70
CA SER A 205 -5.72 0.07 -12.62
C SER A 205 -6.14 -0.97 -13.66
N ASP A 206 -6.92 -1.97 -13.27
CA ASP A 206 -7.42 -3.00 -14.18
C ASP A 206 -8.34 -2.43 -15.25
N ARG A 207 -9.24 -1.50 -14.90
CA ARG A 207 -10.19 -0.88 -15.83
C ARG A 207 -9.50 0.08 -16.80
N VAL A 208 -8.67 0.98 -16.26
CA VAL A 208 -7.95 1.95 -17.10
C VAL A 208 -6.97 1.24 -18.06
N ALA A 209 -6.31 0.18 -17.61
CA ALA A 209 -5.41 -0.60 -18.45
C ALA A 209 -6.15 -1.32 -19.59
N GLN A 210 -7.39 -1.75 -19.39
CA GLN A 210 -8.21 -2.34 -20.44
C GLN A 210 -8.53 -1.36 -21.57
N HIS A 211 -8.72 -0.07 -21.27
CA HIS A 211 -8.88 0.97 -22.30
C HIS A 211 -7.64 1.07 -23.21
N ALA A 212 -6.47 0.70 -22.72
CA ALA A 212 -5.24 0.63 -23.50
C ALA A 212 -5.01 -0.73 -24.20
N GLY A 213 -6.02 -1.61 -24.21
CA GLY A 213 -5.94 -2.93 -24.84
C GLY A 213 -5.20 -4.00 -24.02
N LEU A 214 -4.86 -3.73 -22.77
CA LEU A 214 -4.26 -4.74 -21.88
C LEU A 214 -5.31 -5.79 -21.45
N PRO A 215 -4.89 -7.04 -21.15
CA PRO A 215 -5.78 -8.10 -20.72
C PRO A 215 -6.64 -7.73 -19.51
N PRO A 216 -7.86 -8.29 -19.35
CA PRO A 216 -8.71 -8.02 -18.18
C PRO A 216 -8.15 -8.63 -16.89
N GLU A 217 -7.20 -9.57 -16.99
CA GLU A 217 -6.52 -10.24 -15.87
C GLU A 217 -5.13 -9.64 -15.63
N PRO A 218 -4.68 -9.46 -14.35
CA PRO A 218 -5.44 -9.68 -13.12
C PRO A 218 -6.48 -8.60 -12.88
N ARG A 219 -7.54 -8.92 -12.12
CA ARG A 219 -8.60 -7.99 -11.74
C ARG A 219 -8.42 -7.48 -10.31
N ILE A 220 -8.74 -6.22 -10.06
CA ILE A 220 -8.69 -5.64 -8.72
C ILE A 220 -9.95 -6.00 -7.93
N ILE A 221 -9.75 -6.65 -6.79
CA ILE A 221 -10.78 -6.91 -5.78
C ILE A 221 -10.51 -5.99 -4.58
N PRO A 222 -11.47 -5.11 -4.21
CA PRO A 222 -11.26 -4.14 -3.16
C PRO A 222 -11.45 -4.78 -1.77
N PHE A 223 -10.43 -4.72 -0.91
CA PHE A 223 -10.54 -5.14 0.49
C PHE A 223 -10.38 -3.93 1.41
N ARG A 224 -11.44 -3.64 2.19
CA ARG A 224 -11.42 -2.56 3.17
C ARG A 224 -10.69 -3.00 4.43
N GLY A 225 -9.75 -2.18 4.88
CA GLY A 225 -9.08 -2.27 6.16
C GLY A 225 -9.57 -1.17 7.08
N GLU A 226 -10.16 -1.53 8.20
CA GLU A 226 -10.68 -0.60 9.19
C GLU A 226 -9.69 -0.43 10.33
N TYR A 227 -9.54 0.80 10.79
CA TYR A 227 -8.66 1.14 11.90
C TYR A 227 -9.46 1.70 13.07
N TRP A 228 -8.90 1.50 14.26
CA TRP A 228 -9.26 2.19 15.48
C TRP A 228 -8.05 3.03 15.93
N SER A 229 -8.30 4.20 16.49
CA SER A 229 -7.28 5.03 17.12
C SER A 229 -7.34 4.85 18.62
N VAL A 230 -6.17 4.80 19.26
CA VAL A 230 -6.05 4.75 20.71
C VAL A 230 -6.23 6.16 21.28
N ARG A 231 -7.07 6.31 22.30
CA ARG A 231 -7.27 7.59 23.01
C ARG A 231 -5.97 8.09 23.62
N PRO A 232 -5.79 9.41 23.77
CA PRO A 232 -4.53 10.01 24.28
C PRO A 232 -4.02 9.38 25.57
N GLN A 233 -4.92 9.05 26.53
CA GLN A 233 -4.57 8.50 27.83
C GLN A 233 -3.94 7.10 27.79
N ALA A 234 -4.16 6.35 26.70
CA ALA A 234 -3.66 4.99 26.55
C ALA A 234 -2.57 4.85 25.45
N ARG A 235 -2.15 5.95 24.81
CA ARG A 235 -1.15 5.90 23.72
C ARG A 235 0.22 5.42 24.21
N SER A 236 0.58 5.73 25.46
CA SER A 236 1.85 5.30 26.09
C SER A 236 1.98 3.78 26.23
N LEU A 237 0.88 3.03 26.07
CA LEU A 237 0.89 1.56 26.05
C LEU A 237 1.65 0.98 24.83
N VAL A 238 1.95 1.80 23.83
CA VAL A 238 2.60 1.35 22.59
C VAL A 238 3.65 2.38 22.17
N ARG A 239 4.91 1.97 22.14
CA ARG A 239 6.04 2.84 21.78
C ARG A 239 6.53 2.60 20.36
N ARG A 240 6.47 1.35 19.90
CA ARG A 240 6.95 0.86 18.59
C ARG A 240 5.83 0.21 17.82
N LEU A 241 6.11 -0.16 16.60
CA LEU A 241 5.21 -0.99 15.81
C LEU A 241 5.11 -2.40 16.42
N VAL A 242 3.91 -2.83 16.84
CA VAL A 242 3.66 -4.15 17.42
C VAL A 242 2.82 -4.98 16.46
N TYR A 243 3.43 -6.01 15.90
CA TYR A 243 2.86 -6.84 14.85
C TYR A 243 2.73 -8.30 15.28
N PRO A 244 1.69 -9.02 14.82
CA PRO A 244 1.61 -10.46 14.93
C PRO A 244 2.64 -11.14 14.04
N VAL A 245 3.00 -12.37 14.37
CA VAL A 245 3.65 -13.29 13.42
C VAL A 245 2.65 -13.60 12.30
N PRO A 246 3.00 -13.42 11.03
CA PRO A 246 2.13 -13.79 9.92
C PRO A 246 1.72 -15.26 9.97
N ASP A 247 0.43 -15.51 9.76
CA ASP A 247 -0.09 -16.88 9.61
C ASP A 247 -0.28 -17.16 8.12
N PRO A 248 0.47 -18.12 7.54
CA PRO A 248 0.43 -18.39 6.10
C PRO A 248 -0.94 -18.88 5.58
N ARG A 249 -1.83 -19.29 6.49
CA ARG A 249 -3.20 -19.69 6.14
C ARG A 249 -4.09 -18.50 5.77
N TYR A 250 -3.68 -17.28 6.14
CA TYR A 250 -4.46 -16.08 5.92
C TYR A 250 -3.75 -15.13 4.96
N PRO A 251 -4.45 -14.59 3.96
CA PRO A 251 -3.85 -13.72 2.96
C PRO A 251 -3.48 -12.32 3.51
N PHE A 252 -3.99 -11.97 4.68
CA PHE A 252 -3.76 -10.67 5.29
C PHE A 252 -3.21 -10.80 6.70
N LEU A 253 -2.35 -9.84 7.07
CA LEU A 253 -1.79 -9.76 8.40
C LEU A 253 -2.89 -9.46 9.43
N GLY A 254 -2.78 -10.05 10.61
CA GLY A 254 -3.69 -9.80 11.73
C GLY A 254 -3.60 -8.37 12.28
N VAL A 255 -4.49 -8.03 13.21
CA VAL A 255 -4.52 -6.72 13.87
C VAL A 255 -3.18 -6.41 14.53
N HIS A 256 -2.65 -5.24 14.22
CA HIS A 256 -1.38 -4.73 14.76
C HIS A 256 -1.54 -3.29 15.26
N LEU A 257 -0.56 -2.81 16.03
CA LEU A 257 -0.57 -1.48 16.62
C LEU A 257 0.54 -0.66 15.98
N THR A 258 0.20 0.54 15.55
CA THR A 258 1.06 1.38 14.72
C THR A 258 1.06 2.82 15.25
N PRO A 259 2.12 3.26 15.95
CA PRO A 259 2.34 4.69 16.20
C PRO A 259 2.36 5.47 14.90
N GLN A 260 1.95 6.72 14.96
CA GLN A 260 1.89 7.64 13.84
C GLN A 260 2.75 8.88 14.14
N VAL A 261 3.13 9.60 13.10
CA VAL A 261 3.97 10.82 13.21
C VAL A 261 3.29 11.95 13.98
N ASP A 262 1.96 11.95 14.06
CA ASP A 262 1.16 12.90 14.86
C ASP A 262 1.01 12.46 16.33
N GLY A 263 1.70 11.42 16.77
CA GLY A 263 1.63 10.85 18.10
C GLY A 263 0.36 10.03 18.37
N SER A 264 -0.51 9.82 17.39
CA SER A 264 -1.61 8.88 17.53
C SER A 264 -1.12 7.43 17.40
N VAL A 265 -1.93 6.47 17.86
CA VAL A 265 -1.67 5.04 17.68
C VAL A 265 -2.87 4.41 17.00
N LEU A 266 -2.63 3.80 15.84
CA LEU A 266 -3.65 3.03 15.11
C LEU A 266 -3.61 1.56 15.53
N VAL A 267 -4.78 0.95 15.63
CA VAL A 267 -4.99 -0.48 15.87
C VAL A 267 -5.74 -1.03 14.66
N GLY A 268 -5.18 -2.00 14.00
CA GLY A 268 -5.73 -2.57 12.75
C GLY A 268 -4.65 -2.77 11.71
N PRO A 269 -5.04 -2.92 10.43
CA PRO A 269 -6.41 -3.06 9.98
C PRO A 269 -6.91 -4.51 10.03
N ASN A 270 -8.21 -4.71 9.92
CA ASN A 270 -8.82 -5.94 9.45
C ASN A 270 -8.83 -6.02 7.92
N ALA A 271 -9.51 -7.02 7.34
CA ALA A 271 -9.66 -7.14 5.91
C ALA A 271 -11.06 -7.70 5.55
N VAL A 272 -11.96 -6.82 5.13
CA VAL A 272 -13.29 -7.20 4.66
C VAL A 272 -13.50 -6.77 3.22
N LEU A 273 -14.30 -7.51 2.46
CA LEU A 273 -14.68 -7.09 1.11
C LEU A 273 -15.32 -5.70 1.18
N ALA A 274 -14.83 -4.77 0.37
CA ALA A 274 -15.48 -3.48 0.18
C ALA A 274 -16.62 -3.64 -0.84
N LEU A 275 -17.76 -2.99 -0.58
CA LEU A 275 -18.95 -3.08 -1.43
C LEU A 275 -18.92 -2.10 -2.62
N SER A 276 -17.80 -1.39 -2.75
CA SER A 276 -17.40 -0.61 -3.92
C SER A 276 -15.89 -0.44 -3.92
N ARG A 277 -15.28 -0.06 -5.05
CA ARG A 277 -13.82 0.13 -5.14
C ARG A 277 -13.31 1.19 -4.17
N GLU A 278 -14.14 2.19 -3.86
CA GLU A 278 -13.87 3.25 -2.89
C GLU A 278 -14.82 3.17 -1.68
N GLY A 279 -15.22 1.95 -1.30
CA GLY A 279 -16.11 1.68 -0.18
C GLY A 279 -15.41 1.77 1.16
N TYR A 280 -15.22 3.00 1.66
CA TYR A 280 -14.60 3.26 2.97
C TYR A 280 -15.52 2.98 4.16
N ARG A 281 -16.83 2.93 3.93
CA ARG A 281 -17.87 2.67 4.94
C ARG A 281 -18.76 1.51 4.49
N TRP A 282 -19.45 0.87 5.41
CA TRP A 282 -20.41 -0.18 5.09
C TRP A 282 -21.56 0.25 4.18
N ARG A 283 -21.94 1.52 4.24
CA ARG A 283 -22.99 2.10 3.41
C ARG A 283 -22.52 2.55 2.01
N ASP A 284 -21.23 2.52 1.76
CA ASP A 284 -20.68 2.91 0.46
C ASP A 284 -20.81 1.71 -0.49
N ILE A 285 -22.00 1.54 -1.07
CA ILE A 285 -22.36 0.43 -1.94
C ILE A 285 -22.55 0.95 -3.35
N ARG A 286 -21.84 0.33 -4.31
CA ARG A 286 -22.06 0.53 -5.75
C ARG A 286 -22.44 -0.80 -6.37
N PRO A 287 -23.73 -1.05 -6.69
CA PRO A 287 -24.21 -2.34 -7.15
C PRO A 287 -23.48 -2.89 -8.37
N SER A 288 -23.14 -2.03 -9.34
CA SER A 288 -22.39 -2.42 -10.54
C SER A 288 -20.98 -2.91 -10.22
N GLU A 289 -20.24 -2.25 -9.30
CA GLU A 289 -18.89 -2.64 -8.92
C GLU A 289 -18.90 -3.92 -8.07
N LEU A 290 -19.91 -4.10 -7.23
CA LEU A 290 -20.11 -5.31 -6.45
C LEU A 290 -20.46 -6.49 -7.39
N ALA A 291 -21.36 -6.27 -8.35
CA ALA A 291 -21.71 -7.28 -9.35
C ALA A 291 -20.47 -7.71 -10.17
N ASP A 292 -19.66 -6.76 -10.62
CA ASP A 292 -18.39 -7.05 -11.31
C ASP A 292 -17.43 -7.89 -10.46
N THR A 293 -17.36 -7.61 -9.14
CA THR A 293 -16.52 -8.36 -8.22
C THR A 293 -17.01 -9.79 -8.05
N VAL A 294 -18.33 -9.97 -7.82
CA VAL A 294 -18.94 -11.29 -7.61
C VAL A 294 -18.95 -12.11 -8.89
N ALA A 295 -19.14 -11.48 -10.04
CA ALA A 295 -19.11 -12.15 -11.34
C ALA A 295 -17.69 -12.61 -11.75
N TRP A 296 -16.62 -12.10 -11.12
CA TRP A 296 -15.28 -12.55 -11.44
C TRP A 296 -15.04 -13.99 -10.97
N PRO A 297 -14.67 -14.93 -11.86
CA PRO A 297 -14.49 -16.34 -11.50
C PRO A 297 -13.46 -16.55 -10.37
N GLY A 298 -12.40 -15.77 -10.35
CA GLY A 298 -11.39 -15.80 -9.30
C GLY A 298 -11.97 -15.48 -7.92
N PHE A 299 -12.86 -14.49 -7.82
CA PHE A 299 -13.47 -14.14 -6.54
C PHE A 299 -14.36 -15.29 -6.00
N SER A 300 -15.14 -15.94 -6.83
CA SER A 300 -15.98 -17.07 -6.39
C SER A 300 -15.14 -18.25 -5.91
N ARG A 301 -14.00 -18.54 -6.57
CA ARG A 301 -13.04 -19.58 -6.14
C ARG A 301 -12.37 -19.21 -4.81
N PHE A 302 -11.87 -17.99 -4.72
CA PHE A 302 -11.29 -17.45 -3.48
C PHE A 302 -12.28 -17.49 -2.31
N ALA A 303 -13.50 -17.04 -2.53
CA ALA A 303 -14.55 -17.01 -1.49
C ALA A 303 -14.88 -18.41 -0.98
N ARG A 304 -14.95 -19.44 -1.84
CA ARG A 304 -15.20 -20.83 -1.42
C ARG A 304 -14.12 -21.37 -0.48
N VAL A 305 -12.86 -20.98 -0.67
CA VAL A 305 -11.74 -21.40 0.18
C VAL A 305 -11.71 -20.60 1.50
N HIS A 306 -11.97 -19.29 1.43
CA HIS A 306 -11.75 -18.37 2.54
C HIS A 306 -13.03 -17.87 3.24
N TRP A 307 -14.21 -18.47 2.99
CA TRP A 307 -15.50 -17.97 3.52
C TRP A 307 -15.53 -17.88 5.04
N ARG A 308 -14.95 -18.87 5.76
CA ARG A 308 -14.89 -18.86 7.23
C ARG A 308 -14.07 -17.68 7.76
N THR A 309 -12.94 -17.42 7.13
CA THR A 309 -12.10 -16.26 7.43
C THR A 309 -12.85 -14.96 7.13
N GLY A 310 -13.51 -14.88 5.99
CA GLY A 310 -14.34 -13.74 5.61
C GLY A 310 -15.42 -13.42 6.63
N LEU A 311 -16.16 -14.42 7.11
CA LEU A 311 -17.17 -14.24 8.17
C LEU A 311 -16.56 -13.78 9.50
N ALA A 312 -15.39 -14.32 9.89
CA ALA A 312 -14.68 -13.90 11.09
C ALA A 312 -14.20 -12.44 11.00
N GLU A 313 -13.73 -12.03 9.82
CA GLU A 313 -13.34 -10.63 9.56
C GLU A 313 -14.54 -9.68 9.57
N MET A 314 -15.68 -10.09 8.99
CA MET A 314 -16.94 -9.33 9.04
C MET A 314 -17.43 -9.15 10.49
N TYR A 315 -17.38 -10.22 11.30
CA TYR A 315 -17.70 -10.14 12.73
C TYR A 315 -16.77 -9.18 13.47
N ARG A 316 -15.47 -9.23 13.22
CA ARG A 316 -14.49 -8.28 13.79
C ARG A 316 -14.78 -6.85 13.35
N SER A 317 -15.13 -6.63 12.09
CA SER A 317 -15.50 -5.31 11.57
C SER A 317 -16.73 -4.72 12.26
N ALA A 318 -17.74 -5.56 12.52
CA ALA A 318 -18.98 -5.15 13.18
C ALA A 318 -18.81 -4.97 14.71
N SER A 319 -17.85 -5.66 15.34
CA SER A 319 -17.71 -5.76 16.79
C SER A 319 -16.44 -5.09 17.31
N LYS A 320 -16.58 -3.89 17.90
CA LYS A 320 -15.50 -3.22 18.64
C LYS A 320 -14.88 -4.14 19.72
N SER A 321 -15.70 -4.95 20.40
CA SER A 321 -15.24 -5.86 21.44
C SER A 321 -14.36 -6.98 20.87
N ALA A 322 -14.72 -7.55 19.72
CA ALA A 322 -13.90 -8.56 19.04
C ALA A 322 -12.58 -7.97 18.58
N PHE A 323 -12.59 -6.75 18.05
CA PHE A 323 -11.40 -6.03 17.63
C PHE A 323 -10.46 -5.73 18.80
N THR A 324 -11.03 -5.22 19.92
CA THR A 324 -10.27 -4.98 21.16
C THR A 324 -9.66 -6.29 21.68
N ARG A 325 -10.39 -7.40 21.66
CA ARG A 325 -9.88 -8.71 22.11
C ARG A 325 -8.68 -9.15 21.27
N ALA A 326 -8.69 -8.92 19.96
CA ALA A 326 -7.55 -9.22 19.10
C ALA A 326 -6.30 -8.40 19.47
N ALA A 327 -6.45 -7.10 19.73
CA ALA A 327 -5.36 -6.22 20.16
C ALA A 327 -4.83 -6.59 21.56
N ARG A 328 -5.71 -6.96 22.49
CA ARG A 328 -5.37 -7.38 23.86
C ARG A 328 -4.53 -8.66 23.94
N ARG A 329 -4.47 -9.45 22.89
CA ARG A 329 -3.52 -10.58 22.84
C ARG A 329 -2.07 -10.09 22.99
N TYR A 330 -1.78 -8.89 22.48
CA TYR A 330 -0.45 -8.26 22.49
C TYR A 330 -0.33 -7.20 23.60
N VAL A 331 -1.36 -6.37 23.80
CA VAL A 331 -1.39 -5.31 24.81
C VAL A 331 -2.59 -5.55 25.74
N PRO A 332 -2.45 -6.38 26.80
CA PRO A 332 -3.57 -6.79 27.66
C PRO A 332 -4.28 -5.65 28.37
N GLU A 333 -3.57 -4.56 28.69
CA GLU A 333 -4.07 -3.39 29.39
C GLU A 333 -5.01 -2.53 28.54
N LEU A 334 -5.00 -2.68 27.21
CA LEU A 334 -5.85 -1.92 26.29
C LEU A 334 -7.33 -2.22 26.56
N ARG A 335 -8.11 -1.20 26.88
CA ARG A 335 -9.54 -1.33 27.18
C ARG A 335 -10.38 -0.98 25.94
N ARG A 336 -11.60 -1.51 25.91
CA ARG A 336 -12.57 -1.17 24.83
C ARG A 336 -12.88 0.33 24.79
N THR A 337 -12.87 1.01 25.93
CA THR A 337 -13.07 2.45 26.05
C THR A 337 -11.94 3.26 25.44
N ASP A 338 -10.73 2.70 25.36
CA ASP A 338 -9.56 3.39 24.84
C ASP A 338 -9.53 3.49 23.31
N LEU A 339 -10.37 2.72 22.62
CA LEU A 339 -10.45 2.73 21.16
C LEU A 339 -11.56 3.66 20.66
N VAL A 340 -11.27 4.48 19.67
CA VAL A 340 -12.22 5.27 18.89
C VAL A 340 -12.10 4.91 17.42
N ARG A 341 -13.20 4.95 16.66
CA ARG A 341 -13.17 4.60 15.24
C ARG A 341 -12.30 5.60 14.49
N ALA A 342 -11.36 5.10 13.70
CA ALA A 342 -10.50 5.88 12.83
C ALA A 342 -10.93 5.73 11.35
N ARG A 343 -10.20 6.39 10.44
CA ARG A 343 -10.43 6.25 9.00
C ARG A 343 -10.08 4.84 8.53
N SER A 344 -10.76 4.39 7.48
CA SER A 344 -10.45 3.13 6.77
C SER A 344 -9.66 3.40 5.49
N GLY A 345 -8.97 2.37 5.02
CA GLY A 345 -8.37 2.32 3.70
C GLY A 345 -8.97 1.17 2.88
N VAL A 346 -8.84 1.23 1.57
CA VAL A 346 -9.19 0.11 0.69
C VAL A 346 -7.93 -0.35 -0.04
N ARG A 347 -7.62 -1.64 0.08
CA ARG A 347 -6.52 -2.27 -0.65
C ARG A 347 -6.99 -2.66 -2.04
N ALA A 348 -6.22 -2.30 -3.06
CA ALA A 348 -6.37 -2.80 -4.41
C ALA A 348 -5.66 -4.16 -4.51
N GLN A 349 -6.37 -5.23 -4.23
CA GLN A 349 -5.79 -6.57 -4.29
C GLN A 349 -6.04 -7.18 -5.67
N SER A 350 -4.97 -7.40 -6.42
CA SER A 350 -5.06 -8.10 -7.69
C SER A 350 -5.28 -9.59 -7.50
N MET A 351 -6.20 -10.15 -8.28
CA MET A 351 -6.61 -11.55 -8.24
C MET A 351 -6.71 -12.13 -9.65
N ASN A 352 -6.12 -13.30 -9.83
CA ASN A 352 -6.23 -14.06 -11.07
C ASN A 352 -7.57 -14.78 -11.19
N SER A 353 -7.90 -15.26 -12.39
CA SER A 353 -9.15 -15.99 -12.64
C SER A 353 -9.25 -17.32 -11.91
N ASP A 354 -8.13 -17.92 -11.51
CA ASP A 354 -8.07 -19.13 -10.69
C ASP A 354 -8.32 -18.90 -9.18
N GLY A 355 -8.40 -17.63 -8.74
CA GLY A 355 -8.59 -17.23 -7.35
C GLY A 355 -7.29 -16.98 -6.59
N SER A 356 -6.13 -17.17 -7.21
CA SER A 356 -4.85 -16.81 -6.60
C SER A 356 -4.69 -15.28 -6.50
N LEU A 357 -4.08 -14.82 -5.40
CA LEU A 357 -3.74 -13.42 -5.22
C LEU A 357 -2.38 -13.14 -5.87
N VAL A 358 -2.30 -12.04 -6.60
CA VAL A 358 -1.03 -11.58 -7.17
C VAL A 358 -0.23 -10.92 -6.06
N ASP A 359 0.88 -11.54 -5.69
CA ASP A 359 1.66 -11.11 -4.52
C ASP A 359 2.75 -10.10 -4.86
N ASP A 360 3.36 -10.10 -6.04
CA ASP A 360 4.44 -9.16 -6.41
C ASP A 360 3.95 -7.97 -7.24
N PHE A 361 4.83 -7.00 -7.49
CA PHE A 361 4.56 -5.86 -8.35
C PHE A 361 4.39 -6.32 -9.80
N VAL A 362 3.40 -5.76 -10.50
CA VAL A 362 3.15 -6.06 -11.91
C VAL A 362 3.09 -4.76 -12.70
N ILE A 363 4.10 -4.54 -13.52
CA ILE A 363 4.18 -3.43 -14.47
C ILE A 363 4.12 -4.03 -15.86
N GLN A 364 3.14 -3.64 -16.67
CA GLN A 364 2.94 -4.14 -18.03
C GLN A 364 3.01 -3.01 -19.04
N ARG A 365 3.58 -3.30 -20.19
CA ARG A 365 3.65 -2.38 -21.33
C ARG A 365 2.80 -2.86 -22.48
N ALA A 366 2.03 -1.97 -23.07
CA ALA A 366 1.32 -2.16 -24.34
C ALA A 366 1.65 -0.96 -25.25
N GLY A 367 2.58 -1.16 -26.16
CA GLY A 367 3.05 -0.10 -27.04
C GLY A 367 3.61 1.11 -26.28
N ARG A 368 2.88 2.22 -26.35
CA ARG A 368 3.21 3.52 -25.69
C ARG A 368 2.55 3.68 -24.32
N VAL A 369 1.85 2.68 -23.84
CA VAL A 369 1.23 2.69 -22.51
C VAL A 369 1.99 1.76 -21.57
N VAL A 370 2.36 2.27 -20.38
CA VAL A 370 2.90 1.47 -19.27
C VAL A 370 1.88 1.51 -18.15
N ALA A 371 1.43 0.34 -17.68
CA ALA A 371 0.41 0.25 -16.63
C ALA A 371 0.91 -0.52 -15.40
N VAL A 372 0.73 0.08 -14.23
CA VAL A 372 0.92 -0.59 -12.95
C VAL A 372 -0.35 -1.39 -12.64
N ARG A 373 -0.29 -2.71 -12.87
CA ARG A 373 -1.43 -3.63 -12.71
C ARG A 373 -1.61 -4.12 -11.28
N ASN A 374 -0.52 -4.20 -10.55
CA ASN A 374 -0.52 -4.58 -9.14
C ASN A 374 0.61 -3.87 -8.39
N ALA A 375 0.26 -3.19 -7.32
CA ALA A 375 1.21 -2.54 -6.41
C ALA A 375 0.74 -2.72 -4.95
N PRO A 376 0.84 -3.96 -4.42
CA PRO A 376 0.47 -4.25 -3.04
C PRO A 376 1.51 -3.66 -2.07
N SER A 377 1.21 -3.72 -0.76
CA SER A 377 2.25 -3.40 0.24
C SER A 377 3.52 -4.24 -0.02
N PRO A 378 4.68 -3.57 -0.12
CA PRO A 378 5.06 -2.24 0.40
C PRO A 378 5.11 -1.11 -0.64
N ALA A 379 4.21 -1.03 -1.58
CA ALA A 379 4.28 -0.10 -2.72
C ALA A 379 4.58 1.37 -2.33
N ALA A 380 4.01 1.88 -1.23
CA ALA A 380 4.27 3.25 -0.80
C ALA A 380 5.73 3.45 -0.35
N THR A 381 6.31 2.49 0.39
CA THR A 381 7.74 2.48 0.74
C THR A 381 8.62 2.38 -0.51
N SER A 382 8.18 1.60 -1.48
CA SER A 382 8.93 1.30 -2.71
C SER A 382 8.70 2.35 -3.82
N ALA A 383 7.91 3.40 -3.58
CA ALA A 383 7.37 4.25 -4.64
C ALA A 383 8.46 4.84 -5.56
N PHE A 384 9.56 5.31 -5.00
CA PHE A 384 10.69 5.83 -5.78
C PHE A 384 11.33 4.76 -6.67
N ALA A 385 11.60 3.58 -6.12
CA ALA A 385 12.20 2.48 -6.89
C ALA A 385 11.23 1.91 -7.94
N ILE A 386 9.93 1.89 -7.64
CA ILE A 386 8.90 1.52 -8.63
C ILE A 386 8.84 2.57 -9.74
N ALA A 387 8.97 3.87 -9.43
CA ALA A 387 8.99 4.93 -10.43
C ALA A 387 10.21 4.80 -11.36
N GLU A 388 11.41 4.51 -10.83
CA GLU A 388 12.59 4.18 -11.62
C GLU A 388 12.31 3.01 -12.58
N ARG A 389 11.73 1.91 -12.07
CA ARG A 389 11.38 0.74 -12.89
C ARG A 389 10.35 1.05 -13.99
N ILE A 390 9.37 1.92 -13.71
CA ILE A 390 8.39 2.37 -14.71
C ILE A 390 9.08 3.17 -15.82
N VAL A 391 9.98 4.09 -15.46
CA VAL A 391 10.73 4.89 -16.43
C VAL A 391 11.66 4.00 -17.26
N GLU A 392 12.36 3.04 -16.66
CA GLU A 392 13.16 2.04 -17.38
C GLU A 392 12.30 1.26 -18.38
N THR A 393 11.08 0.84 -17.98
CA THR A 393 10.15 0.13 -18.85
C THR A 393 9.67 1.01 -20.01
N LEU A 394 9.55 2.33 -19.80
CA LEU A 394 9.21 3.28 -20.85
C LEU A 394 10.34 3.42 -21.88
N ASP A 395 11.60 3.44 -21.41
CA ASP A 395 12.80 3.61 -22.24
C ASP A 395 13.19 2.32 -23.00
N ALA A 396 12.77 1.14 -22.50
CA ALA A 396 13.10 -0.14 -23.14
C ALA A 396 12.62 -0.16 -24.61
N ARG A 397 13.55 -0.23 -25.55
CA ARG A 397 13.23 -0.44 -26.97
C ARG A 397 12.60 -1.82 -27.15
N ARG A 398 11.67 -1.93 -28.09
CA ARG A 398 11.07 -3.21 -28.52
C ARG A 398 12.11 -4.18 -29.04
#